data_b6b79532d2476e18613161231f18f157
#
_entry.id   b6b79532d2476e18613161231f18f157
#
_cell.length_a   1.000
_cell.length_b   1.000
_cell.length_c   1.000
_cell.angle_alpha   90.00
_cell.angle_beta   90.00
_cell.angle_gamma   90.00
#
_symmetry.space_group_name_H-M   'P 1'
#
loop_
_entity.id
_entity.type
_entity.pdbx_description
1 polymer ?
#
loop_
_entity_poly.entity_id
_entity_poly.type
_entity_poly.pdbx_seq_one_letter_code
_entity_poly.pdbx_strand_id
1 'polypeptide(L)'
;YYSSIFSSFTVENGNCIHKEDQEFLDKMLEIIEKNIANPDLQVELLSSEMGYSARQFYRKLKPITEKSPADIIKEYRLTMAERLLVIKNLTIEEIMDQTGFNNRGTFYKLFSQRYGMPPRQYREQQKENVKKEKSSGQEKPCSL
;
A
#
# COMPACT_ATOMS: atom_id res chain seq x y z
N TYR A 1 -1.18 -10.75 -3.54
CA TYR A 1 -1.00 -9.32 -3.60
C TYR A 1 -1.17 -8.66 -2.25
N TYR A 2 -2.31 -8.80 -1.67
CA TYR A 2 -2.66 -8.38 -0.38
C TYR A 2 -1.75 -9.01 0.64
N SER A 3 -1.37 -10.25 0.46
CA SER A 3 -0.49 -10.89 1.39
C SER A 3 0.93 -10.35 1.37
N SER A 4 1.37 -9.74 0.29
CA SER A 4 2.70 -9.15 0.30
C SER A 4 2.75 -7.87 1.12
N ILE A 5 1.65 -7.09 1.17
CA ILE A 5 1.58 -5.92 2.03
C ILE A 5 1.55 -6.38 3.49
N PHE A 6 0.80 -7.41 3.77
CA PHE A 6 0.68 -7.96 5.09
C PHE A 6 2.02 -8.52 5.58
N SER A 7 2.73 -9.22 4.70
CA SER A 7 4.04 -9.77 5.03
C SER A 7 5.03 -8.68 5.41
N SER A 8 4.95 -7.54 4.75
CA SER A 8 5.82 -6.43 5.02
C SER A 8 5.68 -5.96 6.47
N PHE A 9 4.46 -5.88 6.99
CA PHE A 9 4.24 -5.48 8.37
C PHE A 9 4.75 -6.53 9.34
N THR A 10 4.52 -7.80 9.07
CA THR A 10 4.92 -8.85 9.99
C THR A 10 6.42 -9.04 10.01
N VAL A 11 7.07 -8.93 8.88
CA VAL A 11 8.51 -9.10 8.79
C VAL A 11 9.23 -7.96 9.49
N GLU A 12 8.72 -6.75 9.34
CA GLU A 12 9.33 -5.60 10.00
C GLU A 12 9.33 -5.74 11.50
N ASN A 13 8.28 -6.31 12.06
CA ASN A 13 8.18 -6.47 13.50
C ASN A 13 8.99 -7.66 14.01
N GLY A 14 9.36 -8.56 13.12
CA GLY A 14 10.20 -9.70 13.50
C GLY A 14 9.54 -10.68 14.43
N ASN A 15 8.22 -10.67 14.54
CA ASN A 15 7.50 -11.52 15.48
C ASN A 15 6.53 -12.43 14.76
N CYS A 16 6.33 -13.61 15.33
CA CYS A 16 5.27 -14.48 14.87
C CYS A 16 3.94 -13.92 15.33
N ILE A 17 2.97 -13.88 14.46
CA ILE A 17 1.66 -13.34 14.76
C ILE A 17 0.74 -14.47 15.18
N HIS A 18 0.02 -14.27 16.26
CA HIS A 18 -0.98 -15.23 16.71
C HIS A 18 -2.11 -15.32 15.69
N LYS A 19 -2.75 -16.47 15.64
CA LYS A 19 -3.80 -16.70 14.67
C LYS A 19 -4.93 -15.67 14.76
N GLU A 20 -5.30 -15.27 15.97
CA GLU A 20 -6.36 -14.28 16.16
C GLU A 20 -5.94 -12.93 15.58
N ASP A 21 -4.68 -12.55 15.79
CA ASP A 21 -4.15 -11.31 15.26
C ASP A 21 -4.07 -11.36 13.73
N GLN A 22 -3.73 -12.52 13.20
CA GLN A 22 -3.69 -12.73 11.77
C GLN A 22 -5.08 -12.51 11.15
N GLU A 23 -6.10 -13.08 11.78
CA GLU A 23 -7.47 -12.94 11.30
C GLU A 23 -7.93 -11.49 11.39
N PHE A 24 -7.53 -10.80 12.45
CA PHE A 24 -7.84 -9.38 12.61
C PHE A 24 -7.21 -8.57 11.50
N LEU A 25 -5.95 -8.79 11.20
CA LEU A 25 -5.24 -8.06 10.14
C LEU A 25 -5.81 -8.40 8.77
N ASP A 26 -6.15 -9.66 8.53
CA ASP A 26 -6.72 -10.08 7.25
C ASP A 26 -8.04 -9.39 7.00
N LYS A 27 -8.88 -9.31 8.01
CA LYS A 27 -10.16 -8.63 7.89
C LYS A 27 -9.97 -7.14 7.64
N MET A 28 -9.02 -6.54 8.36
CA MET A 28 -8.72 -5.12 8.20
C MET A 28 -8.29 -4.82 6.76
N LEU A 29 -7.35 -5.61 6.24
CA LEU A 29 -6.85 -5.39 4.87
C LEU A 29 -7.93 -5.63 3.83
N GLU A 30 -8.82 -6.58 4.07
CA GLU A 30 -9.94 -6.83 3.18
C GLU A 30 -10.86 -5.61 3.09
N ILE A 31 -11.15 -4.99 4.23
CA ILE A 31 -12.00 -3.80 4.27
C ILE A 31 -11.30 -2.63 3.59
N ILE A 32 -10.01 -2.46 3.82
CA ILE A 32 -9.23 -1.40 3.19
C ILE A 32 -9.25 -1.59 1.67
N GLU A 33 -9.00 -2.79 1.20
CA GLU A 33 -8.97 -3.09 -0.23
C GLU A 33 -10.32 -2.80 -0.87
N LYS A 34 -11.39 -3.20 -0.20
CA LYS A 34 -12.74 -3.02 -0.72
C LYS A 34 -13.12 -1.55 -0.85
N ASN A 35 -12.57 -0.70 0.00
CA ASN A 35 -12.91 0.71 0.04
C ASN A 35 -11.77 1.63 -0.42
N ILE A 36 -10.76 1.08 -1.05
CA ILE A 36 -9.55 1.84 -1.35
C ILE A 36 -9.82 3.04 -2.25
N ALA A 37 -10.76 2.91 -3.17
CA ALA A 37 -11.10 4.00 -4.09
C ALA A 37 -11.96 5.08 -3.43
N ASN A 38 -12.48 4.82 -2.24
CA ASN A 38 -13.33 5.77 -1.55
C ASN A 38 -12.46 6.76 -0.78
N PRO A 39 -12.45 8.05 -1.16
CA PRO A 39 -11.60 9.03 -0.45
C PRO A 39 -12.00 9.21 1.01
N ASP A 40 -13.24 8.80 1.37
CA ASP A 40 -13.71 8.92 2.74
C ASP A 40 -13.28 7.75 3.61
N LEU A 41 -12.54 6.80 3.08
CA LEU A 41 -12.00 5.72 3.90
C LEU A 41 -11.00 6.32 4.88
N GLN A 42 -11.38 6.34 6.13
CA GLN A 42 -10.58 6.88 7.22
C GLN A 42 -10.70 5.94 8.40
N VAL A 43 -10.01 6.29 9.47
CA VAL A 43 -9.98 5.46 10.67
C VAL A 43 -11.38 5.16 11.19
N GLU A 44 -12.26 6.17 11.16
CA GLU A 44 -13.63 6.01 11.67
C GLU A 44 -14.42 4.97 10.90
N LEU A 45 -14.32 5.02 9.58
CA LEU A 45 -15.01 4.04 8.75
C LEU A 45 -14.42 2.65 8.96
N LEU A 46 -13.10 2.56 8.95
CA LEU A 46 -12.43 1.28 9.10
C LEU A 46 -12.74 0.64 10.45
N SER A 47 -12.62 1.41 11.53
CA SER A 47 -12.88 0.87 12.85
C SER A 47 -14.34 0.44 13.00
N SER A 48 -15.25 1.23 12.47
CA SER A 48 -16.67 0.91 12.50
C SER A 48 -16.97 -0.41 11.78
N GLU A 49 -16.39 -0.57 10.60
CA GLU A 49 -16.56 -1.81 9.83
C GLU A 49 -15.95 -3.02 10.55
N MET A 50 -14.92 -2.79 11.34
CA MET A 50 -14.29 -3.84 12.12
C MET A 50 -15.05 -4.14 13.43
N GLY A 51 -16.02 -3.30 13.78
CA GLY A 51 -16.79 -3.49 15.01
C GLY A 51 -16.14 -2.88 16.24
N TYR A 52 -15.29 -1.89 16.07
CA TYR A 52 -14.57 -1.25 17.17
C TYR A 52 -14.79 0.25 17.13
N SER A 53 -14.61 0.92 18.27
CA SER A 53 -14.44 2.36 18.26
C SER A 53 -13.05 2.67 17.73
N ALA A 54 -12.81 3.89 17.28
CA ALA A 54 -11.50 4.28 16.76
C ALA A 54 -10.41 4.06 17.81
N ARG A 55 -10.71 4.34 19.07
CA ARG A 55 -9.75 4.18 20.16
C ARG A 55 -9.43 2.71 20.42
N GLN A 56 -10.44 1.86 20.44
CA GLN A 56 -10.27 0.43 20.64
C GLN A 56 -9.47 -0.18 19.50
N PHE A 57 -9.76 0.25 18.29
CA PHE A 57 -9.08 -0.24 17.11
C PHE A 57 -7.59 0.14 17.16
N TYR A 58 -7.29 1.39 17.52
CA TYR A 58 -5.92 1.85 17.65
C TYR A 58 -5.17 1.02 18.69
N ARG A 59 -5.80 0.81 19.84
CA ARG A 59 -5.18 0.04 20.94
C ARG A 59 -4.87 -1.39 20.54
N LYS A 60 -5.75 -1.99 19.76
CA LYS A 60 -5.54 -3.37 19.33
C LYS A 60 -4.48 -3.47 18.24
N LEU A 61 -4.48 -2.51 17.33
CA LEU A 61 -3.60 -2.55 16.17
C LEU A 61 -2.16 -2.20 16.49
N LYS A 62 -1.96 -1.22 17.36
CA LYS A 62 -0.62 -0.68 17.62
C LYS A 62 0.39 -1.75 18.08
N PRO A 63 0.06 -2.63 19.04
CA PRO A 63 1.02 -3.65 19.44
C PRO A 63 1.33 -4.66 18.35
N ILE A 64 0.43 -4.86 17.42
CA ILE A 64 0.62 -5.85 16.35
C ILE A 64 1.51 -5.30 15.24
N THR A 65 1.26 -4.06 14.81
CA THR A 65 1.92 -3.50 13.63
C THR A 65 2.87 -2.37 13.95
N GLU A 66 2.79 -1.81 15.16
CA GLU A 66 3.54 -0.63 15.57
C GLU A 66 3.23 0.60 14.73
N LYS A 67 2.12 0.56 13.98
CA LYS A 67 1.68 1.66 13.13
C LYS A 67 0.26 2.04 13.50
N SER A 68 -0.09 3.28 13.24
CA SER A 68 -1.47 3.72 13.47
C SER A 68 -2.35 3.29 12.30
N PRO A 69 -3.66 3.21 12.51
CA PRO A 69 -4.57 2.87 11.41
C PRO A 69 -4.46 3.83 10.23
N ALA A 70 -4.27 5.12 10.51
CA ALA A 70 -4.14 6.11 9.44
C ALA A 70 -2.89 5.85 8.60
N ASP A 71 -1.79 5.46 9.25
CA ASP A 71 -0.56 5.14 8.55
C ASP A 71 -0.74 3.91 7.67
N ILE A 72 -1.46 2.92 8.14
CA ILE A 72 -1.69 1.69 7.38
C ILE A 72 -2.52 1.99 6.14
N ILE A 73 -3.57 2.78 6.28
CA ILE A 73 -4.39 3.15 5.13
C ILE A 73 -3.55 3.92 4.12
N LYS A 74 -2.75 4.86 4.59
CA LYS A 74 -1.90 5.66 3.71
C LYS A 74 -0.89 4.79 2.97
N GLU A 75 -0.23 3.89 3.68
CA GLU A 75 0.76 3.00 3.05
C GLU A 75 0.11 2.06 2.05
N TYR A 76 -1.09 1.57 2.36
CA TYR A 76 -1.80 0.71 1.43
C TYR A 76 -2.13 1.48 0.15
N ARG A 77 -2.63 2.71 0.27
CA ARG A 77 -2.95 3.53 -0.89
C ARG A 77 -1.72 3.80 -1.74
N LEU A 78 -0.59 4.12 -1.10
CA LEU A 78 0.64 4.39 -1.83
C LEU A 78 1.21 3.15 -2.51
N THR A 79 1.15 2.01 -1.86
CA THR A 79 1.61 0.76 -2.44
C THR A 79 0.76 0.38 -3.65
N MET A 80 -0.55 0.55 -3.55
CA MET A 80 -1.44 0.29 -4.66
C MET A 80 -1.17 1.24 -5.82
N ALA A 81 -0.95 2.52 -5.52
CA ALA A 81 -0.65 3.51 -6.55
C ALA A 81 0.65 3.16 -7.27
N GLU A 82 1.66 2.74 -6.52
CA GLU A 82 2.94 2.36 -7.11
C GLU A 82 2.75 1.17 -8.06
N ARG A 83 1.99 0.18 -7.66
CA ARG A 83 1.72 -0.98 -8.50
C ARG A 83 0.98 -0.60 -9.77
N LEU A 84 0.00 0.29 -9.65
CA LEU A 84 -0.76 0.74 -10.83
C LEU A 84 0.12 1.55 -11.79
N LEU A 85 1.06 2.32 -11.26
CA LEU A 85 2.00 3.07 -12.09
C LEU A 85 2.87 2.14 -12.92
N VAL A 86 3.31 1.04 -12.34
CA VAL A 86 4.25 0.13 -13.00
C VAL A 86 3.55 -0.84 -13.92
N ILE A 87 2.43 -1.39 -13.47
CA ILE A 87 1.76 -2.48 -14.18
C ILE A 87 0.84 -2.00 -15.30
N LYS A 88 0.11 -0.92 -15.06
CA LYS A 88 -0.90 -0.46 -15.99
C LYS A 88 -0.57 0.90 -16.56
N ASN A 89 -1.02 1.12 -17.79
CA ASN A 89 -0.77 2.41 -18.46
C ASN A 89 -1.90 3.38 -18.14
N LEU A 90 -2.05 3.72 -16.87
CA LEU A 90 -3.09 4.63 -16.42
C LEU A 90 -2.52 6.03 -16.24
N THR A 91 -3.39 7.02 -16.38
CA THR A 91 -2.98 8.40 -16.08
C THR A 91 -2.87 8.56 -14.58
N ILE A 92 -2.19 9.62 -14.16
CA ILE A 92 -2.06 9.91 -12.74
C ILE A 92 -3.45 10.13 -12.12
N GLU A 93 -4.33 10.81 -12.83
CA GLU A 93 -5.69 11.05 -12.34
C GLU A 93 -6.46 9.74 -12.15
N GLU A 94 -6.30 8.82 -13.07
CA GLU A 94 -6.96 7.51 -12.94
C GLU A 94 -6.43 6.74 -11.76
N ILE A 95 -5.12 6.80 -11.53
CA ILE A 95 -4.51 6.14 -10.38
C ILE A 95 -5.02 6.75 -9.08
N MET A 96 -5.10 8.07 -9.02
CA MET A 96 -5.64 8.75 -7.84
C MET A 96 -7.07 8.33 -7.57
N ASP A 97 -7.89 8.25 -8.61
CA ASP A 97 -9.28 7.83 -8.46
C ASP A 97 -9.38 6.41 -7.93
N GLN A 98 -8.54 5.53 -8.41
CA GLN A 98 -8.60 4.12 -8.00
C GLN A 98 -8.02 3.88 -6.62
N THR A 99 -7.18 4.77 -6.13
CA THR A 99 -6.55 4.63 -4.82
C THR A 99 -7.12 5.57 -3.76
N GLY A 100 -8.10 6.40 -4.14
CA GLY A 100 -8.79 7.24 -3.17
C GLY A 100 -8.08 8.53 -2.82
N PHE A 101 -7.05 8.92 -3.57
CA PHE A 101 -6.42 10.22 -3.37
C PHE A 101 -7.24 11.29 -4.10
N ASN A 102 -7.72 12.26 -3.37
CA ASN A 102 -8.53 13.32 -3.98
C ASN A 102 -7.80 14.65 -4.07
N ASN A 103 -6.54 14.71 -3.69
CA ASN A 103 -5.74 15.91 -3.77
C ASN A 103 -4.42 15.58 -4.41
N ARG A 104 -4.17 16.16 -5.58
CA ARG A 104 -2.96 15.85 -6.37
C ARG A 104 -1.70 16.25 -5.62
N GLY A 105 -1.71 17.40 -4.97
CA GLY A 105 -0.55 17.86 -4.21
C GLY A 105 -0.19 16.93 -3.08
N THR A 106 -1.21 16.46 -2.37
CA THR A 106 -1.01 15.52 -1.27
C THR A 106 -0.46 14.20 -1.80
N PHE A 107 -1.02 13.71 -2.90
CA PHE A 107 -0.57 12.46 -3.50
C PHE A 107 0.89 12.55 -3.91
N TYR A 108 1.27 13.63 -4.60
CA TYR A 108 2.65 13.80 -5.05
C TYR A 108 3.60 13.91 -3.86
N LYS A 109 3.20 14.64 -2.83
CA LYS A 109 4.02 14.81 -1.65
C LYS A 109 4.27 13.47 -0.93
N LEU A 110 3.21 12.73 -0.69
CA LEU A 110 3.32 11.45 0.02
C LEU A 110 4.07 10.41 -0.81
N PHE A 111 3.82 10.38 -2.11
CA PHE A 111 4.51 9.45 -2.99
C PHE A 111 6.00 9.75 -3.03
N SER A 112 6.36 11.02 -3.14
CA SER A 112 7.76 11.42 -3.19
C SER A 112 8.48 11.12 -1.89
N GLN A 113 7.80 11.29 -0.77
CA GLN A 113 8.39 10.98 0.54
C GLN A 113 8.70 9.50 0.68
N ARG A 114 7.82 8.65 0.14
CA ARG A 114 8.00 7.21 0.30
C ARG A 114 8.95 6.63 -0.75
N TYR A 115 8.88 7.08 -1.98
CA TYR A 115 9.63 6.46 -3.08
C TYR A 115 10.78 7.32 -3.60
N GLY A 116 10.98 8.50 -3.04
CA GLY A 116 12.13 9.35 -3.36
C GLY A 116 12.00 10.17 -4.62
N MET A 117 10.87 10.11 -5.30
CA MET A 117 10.66 10.88 -6.54
C MET A 117 9.18 10.97 -6.85
N PRO A 118 8.76 11.94 -7.68
CA PRO A 118 7.35 12.06 -8.05
C PRO A 118 6.85 10.86 -8.87
N PRO A 119 5.54 10.61 -8.89
CA PRO A 119 5.00 9.45 -9.59
C PRO A 119 5.39 9.35 -11.04
N ARG A 120 5.40 10.46 -11.77
CA ARG A 120 5.76 10.44 -13.18
C ARG A 120 7.19 10.00 -13.39
N GLN A 121 8.10 10.56 -12.60
CA GLN A 121 9.51 10.23 -12.70
C GLN A 121 9.73 8.76 -12.30
N TYR A 122 9.02 8.30 -11.31
CA TYR A 122 9.10 6.91 -10.87
C TYR A 122 8.68 5.98 -12.01
N ARG A 123 7.59 6.31 -12.70
CA ARG A 123 7.12 5.51 -13.82
C ARG A 123 8.15 5.44 -14.94
N GLU A 124 8.76 6.58 -15.25
CA GLU A 124 9.78 6.62 -16.30
C GLU A 124 10.98 5.76 -15.93
N GLN A 125 11.41 5.83 -14.71
CA GLN A 125 12.53 5.00 -14.25
C GLN A 125 12.21 3.53 -14.32
N GLN A 126 11.00 3.14 -13.96
CA GLN A 126 10.61 1.74 -14.02
C GLN A 126 10.56 1.24 -15.47
N LYS A 127 10.11 2.07 -16.40
CA LYS A 127 10.13 1.72 -17.81
C LYS A 127 11.54 1.52 -18.32
N GLU A 128 12.46 2.36 -17.92
CA GLU A 128 13.85 2.23 -18.31
C GLU A 128 14.46 0.97 -17.74
N ASN A 129 14.18 0.67 -16.49
CA ASN A 129 14.69 -0.54 -15.87
C ASN A 129 14.18 -1.79 -16.58
N VAL A 130 12.91 -1.81 -16.97
CA VAL A 130 12.34 -2.93 -17.72
C VAL A 130 13.04 -3.07 -19.07
N LYS A 131 13.29 -1.96 -19.75
CA LYS A 131 13.99 -1.99 -21.03
C LYS A 131 15.40 -2.54 -20.87
N LYS A 132 16.12 -2.11 -19.84
CA LYS A 132 17.45 -2.60 -19.57
C LYS A 132 17.45 -4.10 -19.30
N GLU A 133 16.50 -4.55 -18.50
CA GLU A 133 16.37 -5.97 -18.22
C GLU A 133 16.09 -6.77 -19.48
N LYS A 134 15.23 -6.26 -20.35
CA LYS A 134 14.94 -6.93 -21.59
C LYS A 134 16.14 -7.02 -22.51
N SER A 135 16.94 -5.95 -22.58
CA SER A 135 18.06 -5.96 -23.47
C SER A 135 19.19 -6.83 -22.95
N SER A 136 19.31 -7.04 -21.64
CA SER A 136 20.31 -7.94 -21.13
C SER A 136 19.71 -9.24 -20.65
N GLY A 137 18.47 -9.47 -20.96
CA GLY A 137 17.74 -10.59 -20.43
C GLY A 137 18.30 -11.92 -20.81
N GLN A 138 18.89 -11.97 -21.97
CA GLN A 138 19.40 -13.22 -22.35
C GLN A 138 20.62 -13.52 -21.57
N GLU A 139 21.24 -12.59 -20.97
CA GLU A 139 22.36 -12.92 -20.29
C GLU A 139 22.12 -13.23 -18.92
N LYS A 140 21.02 -13.15 -18.43
CA LYS A 140 20.84 -13.36 -17.15
C LYS A 140 20.30 -14.57 -16.85
N PRO A 141 20.53 -15.43 -17.14
CA PRO A 141 19.91 -16.51 -16.95
C PRO A 141 20.00 -16.88 -15.63
N CYS A 142 20.21 -17.08 -15.29
CA CYS A 142 20.20 -17.43 -14.39
C CYS A 142 20.42 -17.16 -13.33
N SER A 143 20.77 -16.83 -13.34
CA SER A 143 20.97 -16.34 -12.31
C SER A 143 20.55 -17.06 -11.32
N LEU A 144 20.34 -17.66 -11.34
CA LEU A 144 19.96 -18.19 -10.55
C LEU A 144 20.23 -18.71 -10.13
#